data_45e58492e576149ee31ff70b3f2f95ee
#
_entry.id   45e58492e576149ee31ff70b3f2f95ee
#
_cell.length_a   1.000
_cell.length_b   1.000
_cell.length_c   1.000
_cell.angle_alpha   90.00
_cell.angle_beta   90.00
_cell.angle_gamma   90.00
#
_symmetry.space_group_name_H-M   'P 1'
#
loop_
_entity.id
_entity.type
_entity.pdbx_description
1 polymer ?
#
loop_
_entity_poly.entity_id
_entity_poly.type
_entity_poly.pdbx_seq_one_letter_code
_entity_poly.pdbx_strand_id
1 'polypeptide(L)'
;MSQPASDFTPALGPRGSIKLYDHLIALLTREKTWRSELLVALTLQEALTIVDIGAGTASMAIAIKSTQPAAHVIAIDPDPDIRIIAEAKAKKAGTEVEFITAMGDTKLDDTILPGTVDRVLISLVLHQCPLTMKMSILANAFRFLKPGGRLLIADYGRQRSMFMKVAFNLVRLTDGYEDTRANKNGRLPEFMSRAGFMNVEE
;
A
#
# COMPACT_ATOMS: atom_id res chain seq x y z
N MET A 1 -21.01 16.68 -20.44
CA MET A 1 -20.37 15.38 -20.12
C MET A 1 -19.65 15.58 -18.82
N SER A 2 -20.24 15.16 -17.69
CA SER A 2 -19.64 15.20 -16.37
C SER A 2 -18.56 14.11 -16.30
N GLN A 3 -17.31 14.50 -15.97
CA GLN A 3 -16.27 13.54 -15.64
C GLN A 3 -16.75 12.69 -14.46
N PRO A 4 -16.56 11.36 -14.47
CA PRO A 4 -16.81 10.55 -13.28
C PRO A 4 -15.87 11.05 -12.18
N ALA A 5 -16.42 11.26 -10.98
CA ALA A 5 -15.64 11.53 -9.79
C ALA A 5 -14.59 10.41 -9.63
N SER A 6 -13.32 10.78 -9.46
CA SER A 6 -12.27 9.81 -9.18
C SER A 6 -12.56 9.12 -7.85
N ASP A 7 -12.77 7.80 -7.87
CA ASP A 7 -13.10 6.98 -6.69
C ASP A 7 -11.91 6.78 -5.72
N PHE A 8 -10.88 7.62 -5.80
CA PHE A 8 -9.72 7.54 -4.88
C PHE A 8 -9.49 8.86 -4.14
N THR A 9 -8.98 8.77 -2.92
CA THR A 9 -8.54 9.93 -2.13
C THR A 9 -7.10 10.28 -2.54
N PRO A 10 -6.84 11.47 -3.15
CA PRO A 10 -5.49 11.87 -3.53
C PRO A 10 -4.58 11.95 -2.30
N ALA A 11 -3.36 11.43 -2.41
CA ALA A 11 -2.36 11.47 -1.35
C ALA A 11 -1.91 12.91 -1.01
N LEU A 12 -2.05 13.83 -1.97
CA LEU A 12 -1.83 15.27 -1.78
C LEU A 12 -3.19 15.97 -1.69
N GLY A 13 -3.78 16.06 -0.50
CA GLY A 13 -4.98 16.85 -0.26
C GLY A 13 -4.81 18.34 -0.60
N PRO A 14 -5.82 19.22 -0.40
CA PRO A 14 -5.77 20.63 -0.79
C PRO A 14 -4.55 21.34 -0.20
N ARG A 15 -3.78 21.96 -1.08
CA ARG A 15 -2.45 22.55 -0.84
C ARG A 15 -2.46 23.56 0.31
N GLY A 16 -1.72 23.28 1.39
CA GLY A 16 -1.28 24.33 2.32
C GLY A 16 -1.13 23.99 3.80
N SER A 17 -1.99 23.15 4.39
CA SER A 17 -1.91 22.81 5.82
C SER A 17 -1.44 21.39 6.12
N ILE A 18 -1.21 20.59 5.09
CA ILE A 18 -1.05 19.14 5.14
C ILE A 18 0.36 18.71 5.51
N LYS A 19 1.40 19.46 5.14
CA LYS A 19 2.79 19.06 5.45
C LYS A 19 3.05 18.90 6.95
N LEU A 20 2.46 19.73 7.79
CA LEU A 20 2.60 19.61 9.24
C LEU A 20 1.78 18.42 9.78
N TYR A 21 0.60 18.20 9.22
CA TYR A 21 -0.26 17.08 9.56
C TYR A 21 0.38 15.75 9.14
N ASP A 22 0.90 15.66 7.91
CA ASP A 22 1.58 14.46 7.41
C ASP A 22 2.83 14.12 8.24
N HIS A 23 3.62 15.12 8.61
CA HIS A 23 4.77 14.93 9.52
C HIS A 23 4.34 14.46 10.91
N LEU A 24 3.23 15.01 11.42
CA LEU A 24 2.69 14.62 12.72
C LEU A 24 2.14 13.18 12.70
N ILE A 25 1.41 12.81 11.64
CA ILE A 25 0.91 11.45 11.45
C ILE A 25 2.08 10.48 11.26
N ALA A 26 3.06 10.81 10.42
CA ALA A 26 4.25 9.99 10.22
C ALA A 26 5.03 9.75 11.53
N LEU A 27 5.13 10.79 12.37
CA LEU A 27 5.74 10.68 13.70
C LEU A 27 4.87 9.84 14.66
N LEU A 28 3.57 10.08 14.70
CA LEU A 28 2.63 9.37 15.57
C LEU A 28 2.46 7.90 15.19
N THR A 29 2.55 7.58 13.90
CA THR A 29 2.45 6.20 13.39
C THR A 29 3.76 5.43 13.43
N ARG A 30 4.86 6.05 13.92
CA ARG A 30 6.20 5.44 13.99
C ARG A 30 6.62 4.91 12.61
N GLU A 31 6.44 5.71 11.57
CA GLU A 31 6.60 5.31 10.16
C GLU A 31 7.94 4.60 9.89
N LYS A 32 9.04 5.09 10.45
CA LYS A 32 10.35 4.44 10.30
C LYS A 32 10.38 3.02 10.89
N THR A 33 9.66 2.80 11.99
CA THR A 33 9.64 1.48 12.67
C THR A 33 8.90 0.46 11.83
N TRP A 34 7.63 0.73 11.47
CA TRP A 34 6.86 -0.25 10.71
C TRP A 34 7.42 -0.48 9.30
N ARG A 35 8.02 0.55 8.66
CA ARG A 35 8.71 0.36 7.37
C ARG A 35 9.92 -0.58 7.50
N SER A 36 10.71 -0.44 8.56
CA SER A 36 11.83 -1.35 8.80
C SER A 36 11.36 -2.78 9.10
N GLU A 37 10.31 -2.93 9.90
CA GLU A 37 9.70 -4.24 10.19
C GLU A 37 9.16 -4.90 8.92
N LEU A 38 8.48 -4.13 8.06
CA LEU A 38 7.95 -4.59 6.79
C LEU A 38 9.07 -5.02 5.83
N LEU A 39 10.16 -4.25 5.77
CA LEU A 39 11.33 -4.58 4.94
C LEU A 39 11.99 -5.90 5.41
N VAL A 40 12.10 -6.12 6.71
CA VAL A 40 12.57 -7.38 7.29
C VAL A 40 11.61 -8.53 6.97
N ALA A 41 10.30 -8.31 7.12
CA ALA A 41 9.27 -9.31 6.85
C ALA A 41 9.21 -9.73 5.37
N LEU A 42 9.64 -8.87 4.44
CA LEU A 42 9.76 -9.20 3.02
C LEU A 42 10.75 -10.34 2.76
N THR A 43 11.69 -10.58 3.68
CA THR A 43 12.73 -11.63 3.52
C THR A 43 13.36 -11.58 2.14
N LEU A 44 13.95 -10.42 1.83
CA LEU A 44 14.50 -10.13 0.51
C LEU A 44 15.63 -11.10 0.16
N GLN A 45 15.47 -11.75 -0.98
CA GLN A 45 16.48 -12.62 -1.61
C GLN A 45 16.83 -12.02 -2.97
N GLU A 46 17.83 -12.55 -3.65
CA GLU A 46 18.18 -12.11 -5.00
C GLU A 46 17.04 -12.37 -5.99
N ALA A 47 16.90 -11.45 -6.95
CA ALA A 47 16.03 -11.56 -8.12
C ALA A 47 14.51 -11.78 -7.82
N LEU A 48 13.99 -11.28 -6.68
CA LEU A 48 12.53 -11.31 -6.42
C LEU A 48 11.79 -10.30 -7.29
N THR A 49 10.61 -10.70 -7.78
CA THR A 49 9.61 -9.79 -8.33
C THR A 49 8.64 -9.36 -7.24
N ILE A 50 8.54 -8.06 -7.01
CA ILE A 50 7.77 -7.46 -5.92
C ILE A 50 6.82 -6.40 -6.49
N VAL A 51 5.55 -6.48 -6.12
CA VAL A 51 4.53 -5.47 -6.49
C VAL A 51 4.14 -4.69 -5.24
N ASP A 52 4.24 -3.36 -5.28
CA ASP A 52 3.81 -2.43 -4.25
C ASP A 52 2.52 -1.74 -4.71
N ILE A 53 1.36 -2.12 -4.14
CA ILE A 53 0.05 -1.58 -4.50
C ILE A 53 -0.27 -0.38 -3.62
N GLY A 54 -0.53 0.77 -4.23
CA GLY A 54 -0.69 2.06 -3.54
C GLY A 54 0.66 2.58 -3.05
N ALA A 55 1.66 2.55 -3.93
CA ALA A 55 3.04 2.85 -3.61
C ALA A 55 3.29 4.32 -3.19
N GLY A 56 2.35 5.22 -3.51
CA GLY A 56 2.49 6.64 -3.24
C GLY A 56 3.79 7.20 -3.84
N THR A 57 4.59 7.90 -3.03
CA THR A 57 5.89 8.43 -3.46
C THR A 57 6.99 7.35 -3.55
N ALA A 58 6.64 6.07 -3.60
CA ALA A 58 7.50 4.91 -3.76
C ALA A 58 8.59 4.74 -2.68
N SER A 59 8.32 5.20 -1.45
CA SER A 59 9.32 5.12 -0.37
C SER A 59 9.72 3.68 -0.05
N MET A 60 8.76 2.73 -0.05
CA MET A 60 9.04 1.32 0.17
C MET A 60 9.73 0.68 -1.03
N ALA A 61 9.24 0.92 -2.25
CA ALA A 61 9.86 0.45 -3.48
C ALA A 61 11.36 0.85 -3.56
N ILE A 62 11.66 2.11 -3.26
CA ILE A 62 13.03 2.63 -3.22
C ILE A 62 13.86 1.95 -2.10
N ALA A 63 13.29 1.76 -0.91
CA ALA A 63 13.98 1.09 0.19
C ALA A 63 14.29 -0.39 -0.15
N ILE A 64 13.36 -1.09 -0.80
CA ILE A 64 13.55 -2.45 -1.30
C ILE A 64 14.71 -2.49 -2.29
N LYS A 65 14.69 -1.64 -3.32
CA LYS A 65 15.75 -1.55 -4.33
C LYS A 65 17.11 -1.17 -3.75
N SER A 66 17.14 -0.30 -2.74
CA SER A 66 18.37 0.08 -2.05
C SER A 66 18.97 -1.08 -1.23
N THR A 67 18.11 -1.95 -0.69
CA THR A 67 18.52 -3.13 0.09
C THR A 67 18.87 -4.31 -0.81
N GLN A 68 18.11 -4.50 -1.89
CA GLN A 68 18.28 -5.58 -2.86
C GLN A 68 18.19 -5.02 -4.29
N PRO A 69 19.32 -4.56 -4.86
CA PRO A 69 19.32 -3.96 -6.20
C PRO A 69 18.88 -4.91 -7.32
N ALA A 70 19.06 -6.22 -7.16
CA ALA A 70 18.65 -7.23 -8.14
C ALA A 70 17.13 -7.51 -8.14
N ALA A 71 16.37 -7.04 -7.14
CA ALA A 71 14.92 -7.20 -7.12
C ALA A 71 14.26 -6.40 -8.24
N HIS A 72 13.26 -6.99 -8.91
CA HIS A 72 12.37 -6.27 -9.82
C HIS A 72 11.19 -5.73 -9.02
N VAL A 73 11.06 -4.41 -8.91
CA VAL A 73 10.01 -3.76 -8.12
C VAL A 73 9.08 -2.97 -9.04
N ILE A 74 7.79 -3.31 -8.96
CA ILE A 74 6.69 -2.67 -9.69
C ILE A 74 5.86 -1.89 -8.68
N ALA A 75 5.78 -0.58 -8.85
CA ALA A 75 5.04 0.35 -8.00
C ALA A 75 3.75 0.79 -8.71
N ILE A 76 2.58 0.51 -8.12
CA ILE A 76 1.27 0.85 -8.67
C ILE A 76 0.67 1.96 -7.81
N ASP A 77 0.30 3.08 -8.41
CA ASP A 77 -0.45 4.16 -7.76
C ASP A 77 -1.35 4.86 -8.78
N PRO A 78 -2.58 5.26 -8.43
CA PRO A 78 -3.49 5.90 -9.38
C PRO A 78 -3.18 7.37 -9.66
N ASP A 79 -2.39 8.04 -8.82
CA ASP A 79 -2.17 9.47 -8.88
C ASP A 79 -0.97 9.82 -9.79
N PRO A 80 -1.20 10.46 -10.97
CA PRO A 80 -0.12 10.82 -11.89
C PRO A 80 0.83 11.89 -11.32
N ASP A 81 0.35 12.77 -10.44
CA ASP A 81 1.19 13.80 -9.81
C ASP A 81 2.13 13.17 -8.78
N ILE A 82 1.64 12.19 -8.05
CA ILE A 82 2.45 11.37 -7.12
C ILE A 82 3.49 10.57 -7.88
N ARG A 83 3.15 10.02 -9.05
CA ARG A 83 4.11 9.31 -9.91
C ARG A 83 5.31 10.18 -10.27
N ILE A 84 5.10 11.44 -10.66
CA ILE A 84 6.19 12.38 -10.98
C ILE A 84 7.15 12.53 -9.78
N ILE A 85 6.61 12.66 -8.57
CA ILE A 85 7.39 12.75 -7.34
C ILE A 85 8.15 11.44 -7.08
N ALA A 86 7.50 10.30 -7.26
CA ALA A 86 8.07 8.98 -7.04
C ALA A 86 9.25 8.71 -8.00
N GLU A 87 9.09 9.00 -9.30
CA GLU A 87 10.14 8.86 -10.31
C GLU A 87 11.35 9.77 -10.01
N ALA A 88 11.11 11.03 -9.65
CA ALA A 88 12.18 11.96 -9.28
C ALA A 88 12.95 11.47 -8.04
N LYS A 89 12.23 10.90 -7.07
CA LYS A 89 12.80 10.35 -5.84
C LYS A 89 13.61 9.08 -6.10
N ALA A 90 13.11 8.16 -6.93
CA ALA A 90 13.82 6.95 -7.35
C ALA A 90 15.11 7.30 -8.10
N LYS A 91 15.03 8.24 -9.05
CA LYS A 91 16.20 8.77 -9.78
C LYS A 91 17.24 9.37 -8.83
N LYS A 92 16.82 10.17 -7.86
CA LYS A 92 17.72 10.76 -6.85
C LYS A 92 18.40 9.69 -5.99
N ALA A 93 17.70 8.59 -5.71
CA ALA A 93 18.23 7.46 -4.96
C ALA A 93 19.09 6.49 -5.79
N GLY A 94 19.18 6.69 -7.12
CA GLY A 94 19.90 5.80 -8.02
C GLY A 94 19.25 4.41 -8.13
N THR A 95 17.91 4.31 -7.96
CA THR A 95 17.18 3.05 -7.99
C THR A 95 16.28 2.97 -9.21
N GLU A 96 16.18 1.78 -9.82
CA GLU A 96 15.28 1.49 -10.92
C GLU A 96 14.01 0.83 -10.38
N VAL A 97 12.87 1.53 -10.47
CA VAL A 97 11.53 1.06 -10.10
C VAL A 97 10.65 1.18 -11.33
N GLU A 98 9.87 0.15 -11.62
CA GLU A 98 8.84 0.20 -12.66
C GLU A 98 7.59 0.87 -12.08
N PHE A 99 7.03 1.87 -12.78
CA PHE A 99 5.86 2.61 -12.32
C PHE A 99 4.64 2.37 -13.22
N ILE A 100 3.52 1.99 -12.61
CA ILE A 100 2.23 1.80 -13.29
C ILE A 100 1.22 2.77 -12.68
N THR A 101 0.63 3.64 -13.51
CA THR A 101 -0.47 4.52 -13.07
C THR A 101 -1.79 3.79 -13.23
N ALA A 102 -2.29 3.20 -12.14
CA ALA A 102 -3.56 2.46 -12.12
C ALA A 102 -4.11 2.34 -10.69
N MET A 103 -5.42 2.13 -10.60
CA MET A 103 -6.05 1.74 -9.34
C MET A 103 -5.63 0.33 -8.95
N GLY A 104 -5.48 0.05 -7.65
CA GLY A 104 -5.06 -1.26 -7.15
C GLY A 104 -6.04 -2.41 -7.43
N ASP A 105 -7.31 -2.09 -7.71
CA ASP A 105 -8.34 -3.03 -8.11
C ASP A 105 -8.45 -3.20 -9.64
N THR A 106 -7.69 -2.44 -10.43
CA THR A 106 -7.63 -2.57 -11.89
C THR A 106 -7.02 -3.92 -12.26
N LYS A 107 -7.62 -4.57 -13.26
CA LYS A 107 -7.08 -5.80 -13.83
C LYS A 107 -5.86 -5.46 -14.69
N LEU A 108 -4.68 -5.93 -14.31
CA LEU A 108 -3.39 -5.62 -14.95
C LEU A 108 -2.72 -6.88 -15.54
N ASP A 109 -3.49 -7.88 -15.95
CA ASP A 109 -2.98 -9.18 -16.41
C ASP A 109 -2.08 -9.08 -17.66
N ASP A 110 -2.26 -8.04 -18.47
CA ASP A 110 -1.41 -7.78 -19.65
C ASP A 110 -0.05 -7.15 -19.29
N THR A 111 0.06 -6.60 -18.07
CA THR A 111 1.29 -5.93 -17.58
C THR A 111 1.99 -6.78 -16.51
N ILE A 112 1.20 -7.34 -15.59
CA ILE A 112 1.68 -8.22 -14.51
C ILE A 112 1.05 -9.59 -14.72
N LEU A 113 1.82 -10.54 -15.24
CA LEU A 113 1.31 -11.88 -15.51
C LEU A 113 0.87 -12.57 -14.20
N PRO A 114 -0.32 -13.19 -14.19
CA PRO A 114 -0.78 -13.96 -13.03
C PRO A 114 0.22 -15.07 -12.64
N GLY A 115 0.41 -15.24 -11.34
CA GLY A 115 1.27 -16.29 -10.81
C GLY A 115 2.78 -16.09 -10.99
N THR A 116 3.24 -14.84 -11.23
CA THR A 116 4.68 -14.57 -11.46
C THR A 116 5.35 -13.75 -10.36
N VAL A 117 4.58 -13.17 -9.44
CA VAL A 117 5.08 -12.27 -8.41
C VAL A 117 5.46 -13.04 -7.14
N ASP A 118 6.61 -12.73 -6.58
CA ASP A 118 7.10 -13.36 -5.33
C ASP A 118 6.48 -12.74 -4.09
N ARG A 119 6.34 -11.42 -4.08
CA ARG A 119 5.82 -10.65 -2.95
C ARG A 119 4.86 -9.57 -3.46
N VAL A 120 3.75 -9.42 -2.78
CA VAL A 120 2.90 -8.23 -2.93
C VAL A 120 2.93 -7.47 -1.62
N LEU A 121 3.06 -6.15 -1.72
CA LEU A 121 3.06 -5.22 -0.61
C LEU A 121 1.87 -4.29 -0.75
N ILE A 122 1.19 -4.02 0.37
CA ILE A 122 0.14 -3.00 0.47
C ILE A 122 0.39 -2.22 1.76
N SER A 123 0.70 -0.93 1.66
CA SER A 123 1.00 -0.13 2.83
C SER A 123 0.16 1.14 2.91
N LEU A 124 -0.64 1.29 3.97
CA LEU A 124 -1.53 2.43 4.24
C LEU A 124 -2.51 2.74 3.08
N VAL A 125 -3.12 1.71 2.52
CA VAL A 125 -4.08 1.81 1.39
C VAL A 125 -5.48 1.35 1.78
N LEU A 126 -5.58 0.17 2.37
CA LEU A 126 -6.88 -0.49 2.51
C LEU A 126 -7.83 0.26 3.44
N HIS A 127 -7.32 1.00 4.43
CA HIS A 127 -8.18 1.73 5.38
C HIS A 127 -9.06 2.80 4.70
N GLN A 128 -8.60 3.38 3.60
CA GLN A 128 -9.32 4.43 2.86
C GLN A 128 -10.16 3.93 1.68
N CYS A 129 -10.18 2.60 1.43
CA CYS A 129 -10.92 2.03 0.32
C CYS A 129 -12.31 1.53 0.76
N PRO A 130 -13.35 1.62 -0.06
CA PRO A 130 -14.60 0.90 0.12
C PRO A 130 -14.39 -0.63 0.20
N LEU A 131 -15.30 -1.34 0.87
CA LEU A 131 -15.16 -2.78 1.08
C LEU A 131 -15.01 -3.57 -0.23
N THR A 132 -15.77 -3.21 -1.26
CA THR A 132 -15.70 -3.82 -2.59
C THR A 132 -14.31 -3.67 -3.20
N MET A 133 -13.75 -2.47 -3.13
CA MET A 133 -12.40 -2.17 -3.62
C MET A 133 -11.33 -2.92 -2.83
N LYS A 134 -11.43 -2.97 -1.47
CA LYS A 134 -10.53 -3.79 -0.64
C LYS A 134 -10.49 -5.24 -1.12
N MET A 135 -11.66 -5.85 -1.36
CA MET A 135 -11.76 -7.24 -1.82
C MET A 135 -11.16 -7.42 -3.22
N SER A 136 -11.38 -6.48 -4.13
CA SER A 136 -10.80 -6.50 -5.49
C SER A 136 -9.28 -6.34 -5.47
N ILE A 137 -8.73 -5.45 -4.63
CA ILE A 137 -7.28 -5.30 -4.43
C ILE A 137 -6.66 -6.60 -3.89
N LEU A 138 -7.28 -7.21 -2.89
CA LEU A 138 -6.80 -8.48 -2.32
C LEU A 138 -6.88 -9.63 -3.33
N ALA A 139 -7.93 -9.69 -4.15
CA ALA A 139 -8.07 -10.67 -5.22
C ALA A 139 -6.99 -10.48 -6.31
N ASN A 140 -6.66 -9.24 -6.67
CA ASN A 140 -5.56 -8.93 -7.58
C ASN A 140 -4.22 -9.36 -6.99
N ALA A 141 -3.96 -9.02 -5.73
CA ALA A 141 -2.74 -9.44 -5.03
C ALA A 141 -2.59 -10.96 -5.01
N PHE A 142 -3.68 -11.69 -4.73
CA PHE A 142 -3.68 -13.15 -4.77
C PHE A 142 -3.38 -13.69 -6.16
N ARG A 143 -3.96 -13.10 -7.20
CA ARG A 143 -3.78 -13.52 -8.59
C ARG A 143 -2.36 -13.27 -9.10
N PHE A 144 -1.72 -12.18 -8.72
CA PHE A 144 -0.33 -11.88 -9.12
C PHE A 144 0.66 -12.86 -8.50
N LEU A 145 0.41 -13.31 -7.27
CA LEU A 145 1.34 -14.13 -6.52
C LEU A 145 1.49 -15.54 -7.12
N LYS A 146 2.72 -15.98 -7.24
CA LYS A 146 3.04 -17.38 -7.54
C LYS A 146 2.70 -18.30 -6.37
N PRO A 147 2.58 -19.62 -6.58
CA PRO A 147 2.48 -20.58 -5.47
C PRO A 147 3.63 -20.38 -4.48
N GLY A 148 3.30 -20.23 -3.19
CA GLY A 148 4.28 -19.90 -2.15
C GLY A 148 4.69 -18.42 -2.07
N GLY A 149 4.17 -17.56 -2.95
CA GLY A 149 4.32 -16.11 -2.84
C GLY A 149 3.62 -15.57 -1.59
N ARG A 150 4.02 -14.39 -1.13
CA ARG A 150 3.52 -13.79 0.12
C ARG A 150 2.93 -12.41 -0.10
N LEU A 151 1.77 -12.16 0.52
CA LEU A 151 1.21 -10.81 0.68
C LEU A 151 1.60 -10.24 2.03
N LEU A 152 2.11 -9.01 2.04
CA LEU A 152 2.41 -8.26 3.26
C LEU A 152 1.56 -7.00 3.28
N ILE A 153 0.87 -6.77 4.39
CA ILE A 153 0.04 -5.59 4.60
C ILE A 153 0.51 -4.84 5.84
N ALA A 154 0.83 -3.56 5.68
CA ALA A 154 1.04 -2.64 6.79
C ALA A 154 -0.08 -1.60 6.76
N ASP A 155 -1.09 -1.77 7.59
CA ASP A 155 -2.25 -0.87 7.62
C ASP A 155 -2.77 -0.71 9.06
N TYR A 156 -3.69 0.22 9.25
CA TYR A 156 -4.34 0.37 10.55
C TYR A 156 -5.14 -0.88 10.88
N GLY A 157 -4.76 -1.52 11.97
CA GLY A 157 -5.46 -2.65 12.55
C GLY A 157 -6.33 -2.24 13.75
N ARG A 158 -6.66 -3.20 14.61
CA ARG A 158 -7.42 -3.00 15.84
C ARG A 158 -6.66 -2.13 16.84
N GLN A 159 -7.21 -0.99 17.23
CA GLN A 159 -6.59 -0.09 18.20
C GLN A 159 -6.67 -0.66 19.62
N ARG A 160 -5.52 -1.02 20.19
CA ARG A 160 -5.41 -1.66 21.52
C ARG A 160 -5.31 -0.65 22.67
N SER A 161 -4.91 0.61 22.41
CA SER A 161 -4.79 1.65 23.43
C SER A 161 -5.74 2.84 23.19
N MET A 162 -6.03 3.62 24.25
CA MET A 162 -6.83 4.84 24.14
C MET A 162 -6.17 5.89 23.22
N PHE A 163 -4.84 6.00 23.30
CA PHE A 163 -4.08 6.90 22.44
C PHE A 163 -4.23 6.52 20.95
N MET A 164 -4.10 5.22 20.62
CA MET A 164 -4.33 4.73 19.25
C MET A 164 -5.75 5.00 18.77
N LYS A 165 -6.76 4.87 19.65
CA LYS A 165 -8.15 5.17 19.30
C LYS A 165 -8.35 6.63 18.95
N VAL A 166 -7.75 7.55 19.72
CA VAL A 166 -7.83 9.00 19.47
C VAL A 166 -7.10 9.35 18.18
N ALA A 167 -5.85 8.88 17.98
CA ALA A 167 -5.08 9.11 16.78
C ALA A 167 -5.80 8.57 15.53
N PHE A 168 -6.36 7.37 15.59
CA PHE A 168 -7.09 6.78 14.47
C PHE A 168 -8.43 7.49 14.18
N ASN A 169 -9.06 8.09 15.17
CA ASN A 169 -10.25 8.92 14.92
C ASN A 169 -9.94 10.17 14.10
N LEU A 170 -8.71 10.73 14.19
CA LEU A 170 -8.28 11.82 13.30
C LEU A 170 -8.15 11.31 11.85
N VAL A 171 -7.57 10.13 11.63
CA VAL A 171 -7.52 9.49 10.31
C VAL A 171 -8.93 9.29 9.75
N ARG A 172 -9.88 8.83 10.56
CA ARG A 172 -11.27 8.61 10.15
C ARG A 172 -12.03 9.88 9.74
N LEU A 173 -11.61 11.05 10.24
CA LEU A 173 -12.19 12.33 9.83
C LEU A 173 -11.77 12.71 8.40
N THR A 174 -10.59 12.27 7.93
CA THR A 174 -10.08 12.53 6.58
C THR A 174 -10.51 11.45 5.60
N ASP A 175 -10.47 10.17 6.00
CA ASP A 175 -10.61 9.01 5.11
C ASP A 175 -12.01 8.37 5.15
N GLY A 176 -12.92 8.93 5.98
CA GLY A 176 -14.30 8.47 6.07
C GLY A 176 -14.52 7.37 7.14
N TYR A 177 -15.69 7.44 7.78
CA TYR A 177 -16.05 6.54 8.89
C TYR A 177 -16.38 5.12 8.39
N GLU A 178 -17.00 5.01 7.23
CA GLU A 178 -17.43 3.71 6.68
C GLU A 178 -16.24 2.92 6.16
N ASP A 179 -15.33 3.54 5.39
CA ASP A 179 -14.20 2.87 4.78
C ASP A 179 -13.18 2.40 5.82
N THR A 180 -12.97 3.19 6.87
CA THR A 180 -12.06 2.85 7.98
C THR A 180 -12.65 1.84 8.98
N ARG A 181 -13.96 1.56 8.94
CA ARG A 181 -14.66 0.73 9.93
C ARG A 181 -14.13 -0.70 10.01
N ALA A 182 -13.85 -1.30 8.87
CA ALA A 182 -13.35 -2.67 8.79
C ALA A 182 -11.95 -2.79 9.42
N ASN A 183 -11.06 -1.84 9.14
CA ASN A 183 -9.72 -1.77 9.71
C ASN A 183 -9.77 -1.55 11.22
N LYS A 184 -10.61 -0.60 11.68
CA LYS A 184 -10.85 -0.36 13.12
C LYS A 184 -11.22 -1.63 13.87
N ASN A 185 -12.02 -2.48 13.26
CA ASN A 185 -12.53 -3.73 13.86
C ASN A 185 -11.54 -4.90 13.70
N GLY A 186 -10.37 -4.71 13.08
CA GLY A 186 -9.37 -5.76 12.87
C GLY A 186 -9.84 -6.84 11.90
N ARG A 187 -10.59 -6.47 10.83
CA ARG A 187 -11.16 -7.45 9.90
C ARG A 187 -10.26 -7.77 8.69
N LEU A 188 -9.09 -7.15 8.59
CA LEU A 188 -8.17 -7.41 7.47
C LEU A 188 -7.79 -8.90 7.34
N PRO A 189 -7.44 -9.64 8.43
CA PRO A 189 -7.16 -11.07 8.32
C PRO A 189 -8.33 -11.90 7.76
N GLU A 190 -9.57 -11.53 8.13
CA GLU A 190 -10.77 -12.19 7.59
C GLU A 190 -10.87 -11.96 6.06
N PHE A 191 -10.60 -10.73 5.60
CA PHE A 191 -10.66 -10.41 4.18
C PHE A 191 -9.56 -11.10 3.37
N MET A 192 -8.35 -11.19 3.95
CA MET A 192 -7.25 -11.96 3.35
C MET A 192 -7.64 -13.43 3.18
N SER A 193 -8.19 -14.05 4.24
CA SER A 193 -8.67 -15.43 4.16
C SER A 193 -9.77 -15.63 3.12
N ARG A 194 -10.71 -14.69 3.01
CA ARG A 194 -11.76 -14.72 1.99
C ARG A 194 -11.23 -14.55 0.56
N ALA A 195 -10.11 -13.83 0.38
CA ALA A 195 -9.44 -13.69 -0.90
C ALA A 195 -8.59 -14.92 -1.29
N GLY A 196 -8.50 -15.93 -0.43
CA GLY A 196 -7.79 -17.18 -0.69
C GLY A 196 -6.43 -17.31 0.01
N PHE A 197 -6.00 -16.31 0.78
CA PHE A 197 -4.74 -16.39 1.51
C PHE A 197 -4.86 -17.38 2.70
N MET A 198 -3.84 -18.20 2.85
CA MET A 198 -3.68 -19.15 3.95
C MET A 198 -2.57 -18.68 4.91
N ASN A 199 -2.58 -19.19 6.14
CA ASN A 199 -1.57 -18.88 7.16
C ASN A 199 -1.43 -17.37 7.40
N VAL A 200 -2.58 -16.70 7.58
CA VAL A 200 -2.62 -15.27 7.86
C VAL A 200 -2.17 -15.00 9.29
N GLU A 201 -1.10 -14.24 9.45
CA GLU A 201 -0.50 -13.86 10.74
C GLU A 201 -0.60 -12.34 10.94
N GLU A 202 -0.70 -11.88 12.23
CA GLU A 202 -0.81 -10.46 12.63
C GLU A 202 0.32 -10.09 13.62
#